data_686385e15da5e457518f591b61c017d1
#
_entry.id   686385e15da5e457518f591b61c017d1
#
_cell.length_a   1.000
_cell.length_b   1.000
_cell.length_c   1.000
_cell.angle_alpha   90.00
_cell.angle_beta   90.00
_cell.angle_gamma   90.00
#
_symmetry.space_group_name_H-M   'P 1'
#
loop_
_entity.id
_entity.type
_entity.pdbx_description
1 polymer ?
#
loop_
_entity_poly.entity_id
_entity_poly.type
_entity_poly.pdbx_seq_one_letter_code
_entity_poly.pdbx_strand_id
1 'polypeptide(L)'
;MDSIFRDIRKGVHEIYGMIGYSIELFRYTEEIMEIVWKKVGMEDEEIIKSFYKKEQSRSCEFSFANNILWAPYYHIKYAIVEGSLVFASGTPVESVSFPLGKEHVKETIDALISYFQENKQEFKMHLVTHEQFERLDKLFPGKFHIEYNRDYADYIYLSEKLITLSGKKLHSK
;
A
#
# COMPACT_ATOMS: atom_id res chain seq x y z
N MET A 1 -9.05 -24.67 13.35
CA MET A 1 -9.94 -23.49 13.35
C MET A 1 -11.41 -23.86 13.56
N ASP A 2 -11.85 -25.07 13.25
CA ASP A 2 -13.26 -25.51 13.41
C ASP A 2 -13.71 -25.85 14.84
N SER A 3 -12.79 -26.04 15.79
CA SER A 3 -13.17 -26.42 17.17
C SER A 3 -13.65 -25.20 18.00
N ILE A 4 -13.04 -24.05 17.82
CA ILE A 4 -13.36 -22.83 18.59
C ILE A 4 -14.76 -22.30 18.20
N PHE A 5 -15.11 -22.36 16.91
CA PHE A 5 -16.43 -21.95 16.46
C PHE A 5 -17.56 -22.92 16.87
N ARG A 6 -17.25 -24.19 17.14
CA ARG A 6 -18.24 -25.15 17.66
C ARG A 6 -18.57 -24.91 19.12
N ASP A 7 -17.61 -24.50 19.93
CA ASP A 7 -17.83 -24.22 21.36
C ASP A 7 -18.58 -22.91 21.59
N ILE A 8 -18.34 -21.90 20.75
CA ILE A 8 -19.13 -20.64 20.79
C ILE A 8 -20.60 -20.90 20.45
N ARG A 9 -20.90 -21.76 19.46
CA ARG A 9 -22.30 -22.12 19.13
C ARG A 9 -23.02 -22.86 20.24
N LYS A 10 -22.35 -23.71 21.02
CA LYS A 10 -22.94 -24.42 22.15
C LYS A 10 -23.24 -23.46 23.31
N GLY A 11 -22.32 -22.56 23.64
CA GLY A 11 -22.53 -21.57 24.71
C GLY A 11 -23.67 -20.61 24.44
N VAL A 12 -23.89 -20.22 23.17
CA VAL A 12 -25.04 -19.35 22.78
C VAL A 12 -26.38 -20.05 22.90
N HIS A 13 -26.45 -21.35 22.61
CA HIS A 13 -27.71 -22.11 22.73
C HIS A 13 -28.18 -22.32 24.20
N GLU A 14 -27.24 -22.40 25.16
CA GLU A 14 -27.62 -22.54 26.58
C GLU A 14 -28.09 -21.21 27.20
N ILE A 15 -27.65 -20.07 26.69
CA ILE A 15 -28.07 -18.74 27.16
C ILE A 15 -29.51 -18.38 26.66
N TYR A 16 -29.92 -18.90 25.49
CA TYR A 16 -31.25 -18.62 24.91
C TYR A 16 -32.43 -19.23 25.68
N GLY A 17 -32.19 -20.18 26.57
CA GLY A 17 -33.23 -20.83 27.34
C GLY A 17 -33.69 -20.06 28.60
N MET A 18 -32.97 -19.04 29.03
CA MET A 18 -33.21 -18.40 30.34
C MET A 18 -33.71 -16.95 30.31
N ILE A 19 -33.66 -16.24 29.19
CA ILE A 19 -34.09 -14.85 29.14
C ILE A 19 -34.81 -14.59 27.81
N GLY A 20 -36.11 -14.36 27.82
CA GLY A 20 -36.99 -14.19 26.66
C GLY A 20 -36.73 -12.91 25.83
N TYR A 21 -35.47 -12.61 25.51
CA TYR A 21 -35.12 -11.54 24.61
C TYR A 21 -34.49 -12.14 23.33
N SER A 22 -35.07 -11.82 22.17
CA SER A 22 -34.43 -12.08 20.89
C SER A 22 -33.26 -11.12 20.73
N ILE A 23 -32.07 -11.63 20.90
CA ILE A 23 -30.87 -10.93 20.46
C ILE A 23 -30.78 -11.14 18.95
N GLU A 24 -31.12 -10.11 18.17
CA GLU A 24 -30.72 -10.08 16.79
C GLU A 24 -29.19 -10.14 16.77
N LEU A 25 -28.67 -11.27 16.34
CA LEU A 25 -27.25 -11.36 15.99
C LEU A 25 -27.05 -10.36 14.85
N PHE A 26 -26.55 -9.16 15.16
CA PHE A 26 -25.93 -8.34 14.15
C PHE A 26 -24.87 -9.21 13.51
N ARG A 27 -25.16 -9.73 12.32
CA ARG A 27 -24.09 -10.16 11.43
C ARG A 27 -23.28 -8.89 11.17
N TYR A 28 -22.16 -8.76 11.87
CA TYR A 28 -21.06 -7.99 11.36
C TYR A 28 -20.70 -8.69 10.04
N THR A 29 -21.37 -8.34 8.97
CA THR A 29 -20.75 -8.44 7.67
C THR A 29 -19.59 -7.48 7.79
N GLU A 30 -18.38 -8.01 7.97
CA GLU A 30 -17.20 -7.28 7.53
C GLU A 30 -17.60 -6.84 6.12
N GLU A 31 -17.95 -5.56 5.95
CA GLU A 31 -18.06 -4.99 4.63
C GLU A 31 -16.69 -5.22 4.02
N ILE A 32 -16.62 -6.20 3.13
CA ILE A 32 -15.43 -6.44 2.32
C ILE A 32 -15.26 -5.13 1.58
N MET A 33 -14.30 -4.32 2.03
CA MET A 33 -14.06 -3.01 1.46
C MET A 33 -13.43 -3.24 0.09
N GLU A 34 -14.27 -3.19 -0.95
CA GLU A 34 -13.84 -3.34 -2.33
C GLU A 34 -12.84 -2.23 -2.68
N ILE A 35 -11.58 -2.59 -2.95
CA ILE A 35 -10.58 -1.64 -3.39
C ILE A 35 -10.82 -1.31 -4.86
N VAL A 36 -11.33 -0.10 -5.11
CA VAL A 36 -11.60 0.40 -6.46
C VAL A 36 -10.36 1.11 -7.01
N TRP A 37 -9.70 0.45 -7.96
CA TRP A 37 -8.51 0.99 -8.63
C TRP A 37 -8.88 1.94 -9.76
N LYS A 38 -8.45 3.19 -9.68
CA LYS A 38 -8.62 4.23 -10.70
C LYS A 38 -7.34 4.40 -11.51
N LYS A 39 -7.44 4.53 -12.84
CA LYS A 39 -6.30 4.93 -13.67
C LYS A 39 -5.89 6.35 -13.32
N VAL A 40 -4.58 6.60 -13.29
CA VAL A 40 -4.06 7.94 -13.04
C VAL A 40 -4.37 8.85 -14.24
N GLY A 41 -5.07 9.96 -14.00
CA GLY A 41 -5.40 10.99 -14.98
C GLY A 41 -4.86 12.37 -14.58
N MET A 42 -4.84 13.32 -15.50
CA MET A 42 -4.40 14.71 -15.22
C MET A 42 -5.25 15.39 -14.15
N GLU A 43 -6.52 15.02 -14.07
CA GLU A 43 -7.48 15.53 -13.09
C GLU A 43 -7.16 15.11 -11.65
N ASP A 44 -6.28 14.11 -11.47
CA ASP A 44 -5.91 13.57 -10.15
C ASP A 44 -4.70 14.27 -9.52
N GLU A 45 -4.12 15.25 -10.21
CA GLU A 45 -2.88 15.92 -9.82
C GLU A 45 -2.94 16.47 -8.40
N GLU A 46 -3.99 17.22 -8.07
CA GLU A 46 -4.09 17.88 -6.77
C GLU A 46 -4.23 16.88 -5.62
N ILE A 47 -5.07 15.87 -5.79
CA ILE A 47 -5.25 14.85 -4.76
C ILE A 47 -3.95 14.06 -4.54
N ILE A 48 -3.29 13.61 -5.60
CA ILE A 48 -2.05 12.84 -5.50
C ILE A 48 -0.93 13.68 -4.86
N LYS A 49 -0.75 14.92 -5.31
CA LYS A 49 0.25 15.84 -4.74
C LYS A 49 -0.01 16.16 -3.26
N SER A 50 -1.25 16.13 -2.80
CA SER A 50 -1.57 16.33 -1.39
C SER A 50 -0.96 15.27 -0.47
N PHE A 51 -0.86 14.03 -0.94
CA PHE A 51 -0.19 12.93 -0.24
C PHE A 51 1.33 13.07 -0.32
N TYR A 52 1.89 13.41 -1.48
CA TYR A 52 3.35 13.59 -1.63
C TYR A 52 3.92 14.65 -0.70
N LYS A 53 3.21 15.76 -0.49
CA LYS A 53 3.61 16.81 0.45
C LYS A 53 3.79 16.31 1.88
N LYS A 54 3.10 15.23 2.26
CA LYS A 54 3.20 14.64 3.60
C LYS A 54 4.42 13.73 3.76
N GLU A 55 4.94 13.14 2.67
CA GLU A 55 5.98 12.10 2.72
C GLU A 55 7.41 12.64 2.64
N GLN A 56 7.65 13.83 2.12
CA GLN A 56 8.98 14.47 1.98
C GLN A 56 10.07 13.55 1.37
N SER A 57 9.68 12.65 0.46
CA SER A 57 10.59 11.73 -0.21
C SER A 57 11.40 12.44 -1.30
N ARG A 58 12.60 11.91 -1.59
CA ARG A 58 13.44 12.32 -2.73
C ARG A 58 13.34 11.36 -3.91
N SER A 59 12.57 10.29 -3.80
CA SER A 59 12.37 9.35 -4.90
C SER A 59 11.61 10.01 -6.05
N CYS A 60 11.99 9.68 -7.28
CA CYS A 60 11.30 10.14 -8.49
C CYS A 60 9.84 9.67 -8.56
N GLU A 61 9.50 8.61 -7.85
CA GLU A 61 8.13 8.07 -7.75
C GLU A 61 7.16 9.06 -7.09
N PHE A 62 7.67 10.00 -6.28
CA PHE A 62 6.88 11.07 -5.66
C PHE A 62 6.77 12.31 -6.55
N SER A 63 6.76 12.09 -7.86
CA SER A 63 6.49 13.09 -8.88
C SER A 63 5.25 12.72 -9.67
N PHE A 64 4.24 13.60 -9.68
CA PHE A 64 3.03 13.37 -10.46
C PHE A 64 3.32 13.22 -11.95
N ALA A 65 4.28 14.01 -12.49
CA ALA A 65 4.70 13.90 -13.87
C ALA A 65 5.27 12.50 -14.19
N ASN A 66 6.06 11.94 -13.29
CA ASN A 66 6.59 10.59 -13.45
C ASN A 66 5.46 9.56 -13.49
N ASN A 67 4.51 9.62 -12.57
CA ASN A 67 3.39 8.69 -12.54
C ASN A 67 2.55 8.76 -13.83
N ILE A 68 2.24 9.96 -14.33
CA ILE A 68 1.48 10.13 -15.57
C ILE A 68 2.24 9.59 -16.78
N LEU A 69 3.53 9.87 -16.89
CA LEU A 69 4.33 9.44 -18.03
C LEU A 69 4.43 7.91 -18.12
N TRP A 70 4.57 7.25 -16.98
CA TRP A 70 4.73 5.80 -16.92
C TRP A 70 3.42 5.01 -16.77
N ALA A 71 2.30 5.70 -16.48
CA ALA A 71 1.01 5.05 -16.28
C ALA A 71 0.58 4.15 -17.44
N PRO A 72 0.74 4.53 -18.72
CA PRO A 72 0.34 3.65 -19.81
C PRO A 72 1.21 2.40 -19.93
N TYR A 73 2.51 2.52 -19.62
CA TYR A 73 3.48 1.43 -19.79
C TYR A 73 3.37 0.39 -18.67
N TYR A 74 3.30 0.85 -17.41
CA TYR A 74 3.21 -0.03 -16.25
C TYR A 74 1.78 -0.28 -15.78
N HIS A 75 0.78 0.21 -16.51
CA HIS A 75 -0.63 0.12 -16.12
C HIS A 75 -0.88 0.66 -14.70
N ILE A 76 -0.27 1.81 -14.38
CA ILE A 76 -0.36 2.41 -13.06
C ILE A 76 -1.80 2.84 -12.78
N LYS A 77 -2.28 2.43 -11.63
CA LYS A 77 -3.57 2.80 -11.04
C LYS A 77 -3.32 3.28 -9.63
N TYR A 78 -4.30 3.93 -9.03
CA TYR A 78 -4.26 4.27 -7.62
C TYR A 78 -5.60 4.00 -6.96
N ALA A 79 -5.57 3.87 -5.64
CA ALA A 79 -6.74 3.85 -4.78
C ALA A 79 -6.45 4.62 -3.50
N ILE A 80 -7.50 5.10 -2.84
CA ILE A 80 -7.40 5.58 -1.46
C ILE A 80 -8.00 4.49 -0.58
N VAL A 81 -7.15 3.86 0.22
CA VAL A 81 -7.49 2.74 1.09
C VAL A 81 -7.20 3.18 2.52
N GLU A 82 -8.18 3.10 3.40
CA GLU A 82 -8.06 3.56 4.80
C GLU A 82 -7.44 4.97 4.93
N GLY A 83 -7.79 5.87 4.01
CA GLY A 83 -7.25 7.23 3.99
C GLY A 83 -5.81 7.37 3.50
N SER A 84 -5.14 6.30 3.08
CA SER A 84 -3.82 6.29 2.45
C SER A 84 -3.92 6.17 0.94
N LEU A 85 -3.07 6.91 0.21
CA LEU A 85 -2.91 6.74 -1.23
C LEU A 85 -2.01 5.55 -1.51
N VAL A 86 -2.46 4.64 -2.36
CA VAL A 86 -1.71 3.47 -2.81
C VAL A 86 -1.69 3.44 -4.32
N PHE A 87 -0.51 3.28 -4.91
CA PHE A 87 -0.37 2.99 -6.33
C PHE A 87 -0.31 1.48 -6.55
N ALA A 88 -0.84 1.05 -7.67
CA ALA A 88 -0.76 -0.34 -8.13
C ALA A 88 -0.23 -0.38 -9.55
N SER A 89 0.46 -1.44 -9.91
CA SER A 89 0.92 -1.73 -11.26
C SER A 89 0.40 -3.07 -11.76
N GLY A 90 0.29 -3.19 -13.08
CA GLY A 90 -0.15 -4.42 -13.73
C GLY A 90 -1.65 -4.49 -14.04
N THR A 91 -2.01 -5.46 -14.89
CA THR A 91 -3.40 -5.79 -15.22
C THR A 91 -3.48 -7.32 -15.43
N PRO A 92 -4.00 -8.08 -14.43
CA PRO A 92 -4.51 -7.64 -13.12
C PRO A 92 -3.43 -6.94 -12.27
N VAL A 93 -3.80 -6.41 -11.10
CA VAL A 93 -2.84 -5.78 -10.18
C VAL A 93 -1.81 -6.82 -9.73
N GLU A 94 -0.52 -6.56 -9.97
CA GLU A 94 0.58 -7.47 -9.67
C GLU A 94 1.35 -7.06 -8.41
N SER A 95 1.43 -5.76 -8.18
CA SER A 95 2.13 -5.20 -7.03
C SER A 95 1.61 -3.82 -6.66
N VAL A 96 1.89 -3.38 -5.43
CA VAL A 96 1.47 -2.08 -4.91
C VAL A 96 2.65 -1.31 -4.34
N SER A 97 2.51 0.02 -4.25
CA SER A 97 3.44 0.88 -3.52
C SER A 97 3.24 0.75 -2.01
N PHE A 98 4.21 1.23 -1.23
CA PHE A 98 3.98 1.50 0.18
C PHE A 98 2.88 2.57 0.32
N PRO A 99 1.93 2.43 1.29
CA PRO A 99 0.86 3.39 1.51
C PRO A 99 1.38 4.78 1.84
N LEU A 100 0.92 5.78 1.11
CA LEU A 100 1.27 7.18 1.32
C LEU A 100 0.23 7.85 2.21
N GLY A 101 0.65 8.27 3.35
CA GLY A 101 -0.17 8.86 4.42
C GLY A 101 0.43 8.45 5.76
N LYS A 102 0.33 9.31 6.77
CA LYS A 102 0.95 9.04 8.07
C LYS A 102 0.05 8.21 8.98
N GLU A 103 -1.23 8.21 8.71
CA GLU A 103 -2.26 7.55 9.52
C GLU A 103 -2.70 6.24 8.86
N HIS A 104 -3.13 5.28 9.65
CA HIS A 104 -3.75 4.02 9.20
C HIS A 104 -2.92 3.16 8.22
N VAL A 105 -1.58 3.27 8.26
CA VAL A 105 -0.69 2.48 7.38
C VAL A 105 -0.86 0.99 7.61
N LYS A 106 -1.04 0.58 8.88
CA LYS A 106 -1.22 -0.83 9.22
C LYS A 106 -2.54 -1.37 8.65
N GLU A 107 -3.62 -0.66 8.88
CA GLU A 107 -4.96 -1.00 8.40
C GLU A 107 -5.00 -1.06 6.87
N THR A 108 -4.35 -0.11 6.21
CA THR A 108 -4.19 -0.11 4.75
C THR A 108 -3.47 -1.36 4.25
N ILE A 109 -2.37 -1.75 4.91
CA ILE A 109 -1.60 -2.94 4.51
C ILE A 109 -2.40 -4.21 4.78
N ASP A 110 -3.12 -4.30 5.90
CA ASP A 110 -3.99 -5.43 6.20
C ASP A 110 -5.11 -5.57 5.12
N ALA A 111 -5.73 -4.46 4.71
CA ALA A 111 -6.73 -4.44 3.63
C ALA A 111 -6.13 -4.88 2.27
N LEU A 112 -4.92 -4.41 1.94
CA LEU A 112 -4.22 -4.83 0.72
C LEU A 112 -3.86 -6.31 0.73
N ILE A 113 -3.39 -6.84 1.85
CA ILE A 113 -3.11 -8.28 2.01
C ILE A 113 -4.38 -9.09 1.76
N SER A 114 -5.51 -8.68 2.35
CA SER A 114 -6.82 -9.33 2.14
C SER A 114 -7.22 -9.29 0.67
N TYR A 115 -7.08 -8.14 0.01
CA TYR A 115 -7.35 -8.00 -1.43
C TYR A 115 -6.56 -9.00 -2.29
N PHE A 116 -5.24 -9.13 -2.04
CA PHE A 116 -4.41 -10.09 -2.81
C PHE A 116 -4.79 -11.55 -2.52
N GLN A 117 -5.12 -11.87 -1.26
CA GLN A 117 -5.58 -13.22 -0.88
C GLN A 117 -6.90 -13.60 -1.55
N GLU A 118 -7.88 -12.70 -1.60
CA GLU A 118 -9.16 -12.90 -2.27
C GLU A 118 -8.99 -13.12 -3.77
N ASN A 119 -8.03 -12.40 -4.38
CA ASN A 119 -7.68 -12.57 -5.79
C ASN A 119 -6.73 -13.75 -6.04
N LYS A 120 -6.39 -14.55 -5.02
CA LYS A 120 -5.46 -15.70 -5.09
C LYS A 120 -4.08 -15.31 -5.64
N GLN A 121 -3.61 -14.13 -5.28
CA GLN A 121 -2.32 -13.58 -5.67
C GLN A 121 -1.40 -13.45 -4.46
N GLU A 122 -0.09 -13.51 -4.70
CA GLU A 122 0.90 -13.19 -3.69
C GLU A 122 0.96 -11.67 -3.48
N PHE A 123 0.91 -11.24 -2.23
CA PHE A 123 1.04 -9.82 -1.89
C PHE A 123 2.47 -9.34 -2.15
N LYS A 124 2.61 -8.34 -3.01
CA LYS A 124 3.90 -7.74 -3.37
C LYS A 124 3.86 -6.23 -3.27
N MET A 125 4.91 -5.66 -2.67
CA MET A 125 5.20 -4.24 -2.76
C MET A 125 6.44 -4.00 -3.62
N HIS A 126 6.47 -2.87 -4.33
CA HIS A 126 7.61 -2.43 -5.11
C HIS A 126 8.01 -0.99 -4.76
N LEU A 127 9.25 -0.63 -5.09
CA LEU A 127 9.79 0.72 -4.89
C LEU A 127 9.69 1.22 -3.44
N VAL A 128 9.81 0.29 -2.49
CA VAL A 128 9.78 0.59 -1.06
C VAL A 128 11.12 1.16 -0.64
N THR A 129 11.13 2.38 -0.11
CA THR A 129 12.37 3.01 0.40
C THR A 129 12.81 2.34 1.70
N HIS A 130 14.09 2.54 2.08
CA HIS A 130 14.61 2.00 3.33
C HIS A 130 13.80 2.48 4.56
N GLU A 131 13.43 3.75 4.60
CA GLU A 131 12.62 4.33 5.68
C GLU A 131 11.22 3.72 5.75
N GLN A 132 10.60 3.49 4.58
CA GLN A 132 9.29 2.82 4.49
C GLN A 132 9.39 1.37 4.94
N PHE A 133 10.49 0.69 4.57
CA PHE A 133 10.74 -0.67 5.04
C PHE A 133 10.90 -0.72 6.56
N GLU A 134 11.65 0.17 7.18
CA GLU A 134 11.77 0.22 8.64
C GLU A 134 10.40 0.43 9.32
N ARG A 135 9.52 1.22 8.71
CA ARG A 135 8.14 1.38 9.20
C ARG A 135 7.35 0.09 9.06
N LEU A 136 7.47 -0.59 7.91
CA LEU A 136 6.82 -1.87 7.64
C LEU A 136 7.24 -2.95 8.64
N ASP A 137 8.54 -3.09 8.88
CA ASP A 137 9.08 -4.11 9.79
C ASP A 137 8.67 -3.87 11.25
N LYS A 138 8.53 -2.60 11.67
CA LYS A 138 7.97 -2.26 12.99
C LYS A 138 6.50 -2.67 13.13
N LEU A 139 5.70 -2.55 12.06
CA LEU A 139 4.28 -2.90 12.05
C LEU A 139 4.05 -4.41 11.91
N PHE A 140 4.92 -5.09 11.17
CA PHE A 140 4.83 -6.50 10.83
C PHE A 140 6.19 -7.21 10.98
N PRO A 141 6.72 -7.36 12.20
CA PRO A 141 8.08 -7.85 12.43
C PRO A 141 8.34 -9.20 11.76
N GLY A 142 9.34 -9.24 10.87
CA GLY A 142 9.79 -10.45 10.20
C GLY A 142 8.79 -11.13 9.27
N LYS A 143 7.70 -10.44 8.88
CA LYS A 143 6.66 -11.02 8.00
C LYS A 143 6.94 -10.85 6.51
N PHE A 144 7.84 -9.94 6.14
CA PHE A 144 8.13 -9.65 4.73
C PHE A 144 9.53 -10.09 4.35
N HIS A 145 9.65 -10.73 3.20
CA HIS A 145 10.92 -10.95 2.53
C HIS A 145 11.28 -9.73 1.70
N ILE A 146 12.57 -9.32 1.73
CA ILE A 146 13.05 -8.14 1.03
C ILE A 146 14.04 -8.55 -0.02
N GLU A 147 13.84 -8.03 -1.22
CA GLU A 147 14.82 -8.08 -2.30
C GLU A 147 15.30 -6.67 -2.61
N TYR A 148 16.60 -6.45 -2.45
CA TYR A 148 17.21 -5.21 -2.88
C TYR A 148 17.54 -5.28 -4.36
N ASN A 149 16.92 -4.41 -5.16
CA ASN A 149 17.22 -4.27 -6.58
C ASN A 149 17.88 -2.91 -6.86
N ARG A 150 19.17 -2.94 -7.20
CA ARG A 150 19.95 -1.74 -7.50
C ARG A 150 19.46 -1.01 -8.75
N ASP A 151 18.84 -1.70 -9.69
CA ASP A 151 18.37 -1.12 -10.96
C ASP A 151 17.20 -0.15 -10.76
N TYR A 152 16.52 -0.26 -9.61
CA TYR A 152 15.46 0.68 -9.20
C TYR A 152 15.94 1.81 -8.30
N ALA A 153 17.26 1.94 -8.07
CA ALA A 153 17.79 2.99 -7.22
C ALA A 153 17.90 4.33 -7.96
N ASP A 154 17.34 5.39 -7.37
CA ASP A 154 17.49 6.75 -7.88
C ASP A 154 18.93 7.26 -7.74
N TYR A 155 19.42 7.94 -8.77
CA TYR A 155 20.68 8.68 -8.71
C TYR A 155 20.42 10.11 -8.23
N ILE A 156 20.85 10.42 -7.02
CA ILE A 156 20.63 11.74 -6.42
C ILE A 156 21.90 12.57 -6.52
N TYR A 157 21.80 13.74 -7.16
CA TYR A 157 22.89 14.70 -7.31
C TYR A 157 22.53 16.03 -6.66
N LEU A 158 23.52 16.68 -6.06
CA LEU A 158 23.37 18.08 -5.65
C LEU A 158 23.27 18.96 -6.90
N SER A 159 22.26 19.84 -6.95
CA SER A 159 22.05 20.75 -8.08
C SER A 159 23.30 21.58 -8.42
N GLU A 160 24.03 22.05 -7.40
CA GLU A 160 25.29 22.78 -7.54
C GLU A 160 26.36 21.96 -8.30
N LYS A 161 26.47 20.65 -8.02
CA LYS A 161 27.41 19.77 -8.73
C LYS A 161 26.99 19.55 -10.19
N LEU A 162 25.70 19.53 -10.49
CA LEU A 162 25.21 19.43 -11.86
C LEU A 162 25.43 20.71 -12.64
N ILE A 163 25.23 21.89 -12.01
CA ILE A 163 25.44 23.20 -12.64
C ILE A 163 26.93 23.42 -12.96
N THR A 164 27.80 23.14 -12.01
CA THR A 164 29.24 23.37 -12.16
C THR A 164 30.00 22.25 -12.86
N LEU A 165 29.36 21.06 -12.99
CA LEU A 165 30.00 19.82 -13.46
C LEU A 165 31.35 19.53 -12.74
N SER A 166 31.48 20.00 -11.51
CA SER A 166 32.72 19.86 -10.74
C SER A 166 32.89 18.46 -10.19
N GLY A 167 34.04 17.86 -10.41
CA GLY A 167 34.43 16.57 -9.86
C GLY A 167 34.82 15.53 -10.90
N LYS A 168 35.83 14.71 -10.57
CA LYS A 168 36.42 13.69 -11.48
C LYS A 168 35.39 12.68 -12.02
N LYS A 169 34.35 12.38 -11.28
CA LYS A 169 33.32 11.42 -11.69
C LYS A 169 32.38 11.92 -12.80
N LEU A 170 32.30 13.25 -13.01
CA LEU A 170 31.45 13.86 -14.04
C LEU A 170 32.19 14.10 -15.37
N HIS A 171 33.48 13.94 -15.36
CA HIS A 171 34.32 14.15 -16.53
C HIS A 171 34.91 12.85 -17.15
N SER A 172 34.63 11.70 -16.51
CA SER A 172 35.08 10.41 -17.03
C SER A 172 34.07 9.85 -18.02
N LYS A 173 34.19 10.25 -19.28
CA LYS A 173 33.79 9.48 -20.47
C LYS A 173 34.94 9.38 -21.42
#